data_4af459d514e9842f406b68aa8a26f516
#
_entry.id   4af459d514e9842f406b68aa8a26f516
#
_cell.length_a   1.000
_cell.length_b   1.000
_cell.length_c   1.000
_cell.angle_alpha   90.00
_cell.angle_beta   90.00
_cell.angle_gamma   90.00
#
_symmetry.space_group_name_H-M   'P 1'
#
loop_
_entity.id
_entity.type
_entity.pdbx_description
1 polymer ?
#
loop_
_entity_poly.entity_id
_entity_poly.type
_entity_poly.pdbx_seq_one_letter_code
_entity_poly.pdbx_strand_id
1 'polypeptide(L)'
;MDLTRRELCLGFPVALLPALLATERAQQPTALPSSMYPFDKLPVQTTNGAQFRAVLKGKLATGEALEAHETTLPAGGAPHSPHHHVHSEMWLVREGTVEISVNGTSHRLGPGSVGFVHSGDEHGIANVGSTPATYFVVAIGPGADS
;
A
#
# COMPACT_ATOMS: atom_id res chain seq x y z
N MET A 1 -77.96 -39.46 -28.61
CA MET A 1 -77.41 -38.56 -29.63
C MET A 1 -76.29 -37.81 -29.00
N ASP A 2 -75.03 -38.35 -29.16
CA ASP A 2 -73.88 -37.91 -28.44
C ASP A 2 -73.07 -36.90 -29.19
N LEU A 3 -72.85 -35.76 -28.54
CA LEU A 3 -72.01 -34.71 -29.02
C LEU A 3 -70.59 -34.85 -28.37
N THR A 4 -69.64 -35.31 -29.12
CA THR A 4 -68.24 -35.45 -28.69
C THR A 4 -67.58 -34.08 -28.68
N ARG A 5 -67.08 -33.72 -27.51
CA ARG A 5 -66.22 -32.53 -27.32
C ARG A 5 -64.81 -32.87 -27.76
N ARG A 6 -64.30 -32.20 -28.77
CA ARG A 6 -62.88 -32.15 -29.13
C ARG A 6 -62.24 -31.04 -28.28
N GLU A 7 -61.39 -31.45 -27.37
CA GLU A 7 -60.52 -30.54 -26.66
C GLU A 7 -59.32 -30.14 -27.52
N LEU A 8 -59.22 -28.86 -27.76
CA LEU A 8 -58.11 -28.25 -28.50
C LEU A 8 -56.99 -27.93 -27.55
N CYS A 9 -55.97 -28.78 -27.46
CA CYS A 9 -54.75 -28.48 -26.70
C CYS A 9 -53.91 -27.49 -27.50
N LEU A 10 -53.94 -26.23 -27.09
CA LEU A 10 -52.99 -25.19 -27.53
C LEU A 10 -51.69 -25.35 -26.73
N GLY A 11 -50.71 -25.99 -27.32
CA GLY A 11 -49.34 -26.02 -26.77
C GLY A 11 -48.67 -24.67 -26.99
N PHE A 12 -48.35 -23.96 -25.89
CA PHE A 12 -47.47 -22.81 -25.93
C PHE A 12 -46.01 -23.29 -25.98
N PRO A 13 -45.21 -22.81 -26.95
CA PRO A 13 -43.78 -23.08 -26.89
C PRO A 13 -43.14 -22.25 -25.80
N VAL A 14 -42.57 -22.93 -24.77
CA VAL A 14 -41.73 -22.28 -23.79
C VAL A 14 -40.39 -21.97 -24.48
N ALA A 15 -40.18 -20.73 -24.83
CA ALA A 15 -38.89 -20.24 -25.31
C ALA A 15 -37.92 -20.18 -24.11
N LEU A 16 -37.03 -21.15 -24.04
CA LEU A 16 -35.84 -21.04 -23.15
C LEU A 16 -34.92 -19.95 -23.68
N LEU A 17 -34.97 -18.77 -23.06
CA LEU A 17 -33.88 -17.79 -23.21
C LEU A 17 -32.64 -18.31 -22.52
N PRO A 18 -31.48 -18.42 -23.20
CA PRO A 18 -30.23 -18.65 -22.51
C PRO A 18 -29.89 -17.42 -21.68
N ALA A 19 -29.88 -17.57 -20.35
CA ALA A 19 -29.35 -16.56 -19.47
C ALA A 19 -27.85 -16.45 -19.77
N LEU A 20 -27.43 -15.38 -20.46
CA LEU A 20 -26.03 -14.97 -20.53
C LEU A 20 -25.62 -14.57 -19.11
N LEU A 21 -24.99 -15.52 -18.41
CA LEU A 21 -24.21 -15.20 -17.23
C LEU A 21 -23.00 -14.38 -17.71
N ALA A 22 -23.14 -13.05 -17.76
CA ALA A 22 -22.03 -12.15 -17.84
C ALA A 22 -21.24 -12.32 -16.53
N THR A 23 -20.21 -13.15 -16.54
CA THR A 23 -19.19 -13.13 -15.51
C THR A 23 -18.54 -11.76 -15.55
N GLU A 24 -18.96 -10.87 -14.63
CA GLU A 24 -18.21 -9.65 -14.35
C GLU A 24 -16.79 -10.09 -13.92
N ARG A 25 -15.88 -9.99 -14.88
CA ARG A 25 -14.47 -10.17 -14.61
C ARG A 25 -14.08 -8.99 -13.73
N ALA A 26 -13.97 -9.22 -12.43
CA ALA A 26 -13.47 -8.22 -11.49
C ALA A 26 -12.17 -7.65 -12.10
N GLN A 27 -12.19 -6.35 -12.41
CA GLN A 27 -11.08 -5.67 -13.02
C GLN A 27 -9.92 -5.72 -12.02
N GLN A 28 -8.90 -6.51 -12.29
CA GLN A 28 -7.73 -6.56 -11.42
C GLN A 28 -7.16 -5.15 -11.31
N PRO A 29 -6.79 -4.69 -10.09
CA PRO A 29 -6.21 -3.39 -9.94
C PRO A 29 -5.00 -3.26 -10.86
N THR A 30 -4.97 -2.17 -11.62
CA THR A 30 -3.90 -1.89 -12.58
C THR A 30 -2.57 -1.83 -11.83
N ALA A 31 -1.58 -2.63 -12.25
CA ALA A 31 -0.25 -2.59 -11.67
C ALA A 31 0.38 -1.20 -11.83
N LEU A 32 1.24 -0.84 -10.88
CA LEU A 32 2.02 0.40 -10.93
C LEU A 32 2.82 0.46 -12.24
N PRO A 33 2.66 1.50 -13.06
CA PRO A 33 3.44 1.69 -14.27
C PRO A 33 4.85 2.20 -13.93
N SER A 34 5.79 2.03 -14.86
CA SER A 34 7.07 2.75 -14.78
C SER A 34 6.84 4.26 -14.76
N SER A 35 7.36 4.96 -13.75
CA SER A 35 7.16 6.40 -13.57
C SER A 35 8.37 7.04 -12.93
N MET A 36 8.55 8.35 -13.17
CA MET A 36 9.57 9.19 -12.55
C MET A 36 8.88 10.18 -11.62
N TYR A 37 9.45 10.36 -10.43
CA TYR A 37 8.87 11.19 -9.37
C TYR A 37 9.84 12.32 -9.01
N PRO A 38 9.84 13.45 -9.75
CA PRO A 38 10.68 14.59 -9.42
C PRO A 38 10.37 15.14 -8.03
N PHE A 39 11.39 15.36 -7.21
CA PHE A 39 11.25 15.75 -5.81
C PHE A 39 10.40 17.01 -5.62
N ASP A 40 10.57 18.01 -6.48
CA ASP A 40 9.84 19.27 -6.44
C ASP A 40 8.35 19.15 -6.82
N LYS A 41 7.92 17.98 -7.32
CA LYS A 41 6.53 17.69 -7.71
C LYS A 41 5.82 16.78 -6.71
N LEU A 42 6.54 16.22 -5.72
CA LEU A 42 5.93 15.35 -4.74
C LEU A 42 4.99 16.15 -3.80
N PRO A 43 3.77 15.65 -3.53
CA PRO A 43 2.88 16.28 -2.57
C PRO A 43 3.48 16.23 -1.17
N VAL A 44 3.43 17.34 -0.44
CA VAL A 44 3.99 17.48 0.90
C VAL A 44 2.87 17.66 1.92
N GLN A 45 2.90 16.86 2.97
CA GLN A 45 2.10 17.05 4.17
C GLN A 45 3.03 17.41 5.33
N THR A 46 2.66 18.39 6.13
CA THR A 46 3.45 18.81 7.29
C THR A 46 2.62 18.64 8.56
N THR A 47 3.17 17.93 9.55
CA THR A 47 2.54 17.70 10.85
C THR A 47 3.61 17.78 11.93
N ASN A 48 3.42 18.64 12.92
CA ASN A 48 4.34 18.82 14.06
C ASN A 48 5.82 19.05 13.63
N GLY A 49 6.05 19.77 12.54
CA GLY A 49 7.37 20.03 12.00
C GLY A 49 7.98 18.89 11.18
N ALA A 50 7.39 17.71 11.18
CA ALA A 50 7.74 16.63 10.27
C ALA A 50 7.10 16.85 8.90
N GLN A 51 7.82 16.53 7.83
CA GLN A 51 7.31 16.56 6.45
C GLN A 51 7.25 15.15 5.90
N PHE A 52 6.13 14.82 5.29
CA PHE A 52 5.88 13.57 4.59
C PHE A 52 5.65 13.87 3.11
N ARG A 53 6.36 13.19 2.22
CA ARG A 53 6.22 13.28 0.76
C ARG A 53 5.87 11.94 0.19
N ALA A 54 4.61 11.75 -0.19
CA ALA A 54 4.17 10.54 -0.88
C ALA A 54 4.87 10.44 -2.24
N VAL A 55 5.42 9.27 -2.56
CA VAL A 55 6.08 8.99 -3.85
C VAL A 55 5.17 8.10 -4.70
N LEU A 56 4.88 6.90 -4.25
CA LEU A 56 4.02 5.96 -4.97
C LEU A 56 3.29 5.04 -3.99
N LYS A 57 2.15 4.51 -4.44
CA LYS A 57 1.36 3.54 -3.69
C LYS A 57 0.53 2.72 -4.67
N GLY A 58 0.53 1.39 -4.51
CA GLY A 58 -0.26 0.49 -5.35
C GLY A 58 0.30 -0.93 -5.37
N LYS A 59 0.06 -1.66 -6.46
CA LYS A 59 0.50 -3.05 -6.62
C LYS A 59 1.53 -3.20 -7.71
N LEU A 60 2.51 -4.07 -7.48
CA LEU A 60 3.43 -4.53 -8.52
C LEU A 60 2.71 -5.45 -9.50
N ALA A 61 3.31 -5.66 -10.69
CA ALA A 61 2.78 -6.61 -11.69
C ALA A 61 2.74 -8.05 -11.17
N THR A 62 3.55 -8.37 -10.19
CA THR A 62 3.63 -9.67 -9.48
C THR A 62 2.57 -9.82 -8.38
N GLY A 63 1.86 -8.72 -8.03
CA GLY A 63 0.73 -8.71 -7.12
C GLY A 63 1.01 -8.16 -5.72
N GLU A 64 2.27 -7.99 -5.33
CA GLU A 64 2.63 -7.44 -4.04
C GLU A 64 2.21 -5.97 -3.95
N ALA A 65 1.74 -5.57 -2.77
CA ALA A 65 1.50 -4.18 -2.45
C ALA A 65 2.84 -3.48 -2.17
N LEU A 66 2.95 -2.25 -2.65
CA LEU A 66 4.12 -1.37 -2.49
C LEU A 66 3.65 0.03 -2.15
N GLU A 67 4.29 0.62 -1.15
CA GLU A 67 4.20 2.05 -0.85
C GLU A 67 5.62 2.61 -0.70
N ALA A 68 5.84 3.84 -1.15
CA ALA A 68 7.08 4.56 -0.88
C ALA A 68 6.81 6.04 -0.61
N HIS A 69 7.49 6.56 0.39
CA HIS A 69 7.47 7.99 0.72
C HIS A 69 8.83 8.46 1.24
N GLU A 70 9.02 9.78 1.28
CA GLU A 70 10.14 10.42 1.96
C GLU A 70 9.62 11.13 3.21
N THR A 71 10.33 10.96 4.33
CA THR A 71 10.07 11.68 5.59
C THR A 71 11.24 12.55 5.97
N THR A 72 10.97 13.80 6.37
CA THR A 72 11.94 14.68 7.04
C THR A 72 11.46 14.95 8.46
N LEU A 73 12.29 14.61 9.43
CA LEU A 73 12.02 14.84 10.86
C LEU A 73 12.85 16.01 11.39
N PRO A 74 12.28 16.90 12.19
CA PRO A 74 13.08 17.85 12.95
C PRO A 74 14.01 17.15 13.96
N ALA A 75 15.02 17.84 14.47
CA ALA A 75 15.89 17.30 15.51
C ALA A 75 15.06 16.84 16.73
N GLY A 76 15.33 15.62 17.21
CA GLY A 76 14.59 14.96 18.28
C GLY A 76 13.18 14.46 17.92
N GLY A 77 12.77 14.60 16.66
CA GLY A 77 11.45 14.19 16.19
C GLY A 77 11.34 12.69 15.91
N ALA A 78 10.11 12.15 16.08
CA ALA A 78 9.72 10.82 15.65
C ALA A 78 8.33 10.93 14.99
N PRO A 79 8.02 10.13 13.96
CA PRO A 79 6.73 10.21 13.28
C PRO A 79 5.59 9.67 14.15
N HIS A 80 5.86 8.64 14.91
CA HIS A 80 4.93 7.93 15.82
C HIS A 80 5.73 7.09 16.83
N SER A 81 5.04 6.52 17.83
CA SER A 81 5.62 5.52 18.73
C SER A 81 5.95 4.22 17.99
N PRO A 82 6.87 3.37 18.51
CA PRO A 82 7.12 2.03 17.97
C PRO A 82 5.82 1.24 17.80
N HIS A 83 5.74 0.49 16.71
CA HIS A 83 4.58 -0.31 16.32
C HIS A 83 5.00 -1.50 15.46
N HIS A 84 4.05 -2.32 15.03
CA HIS A 84 4.27 -3.43 14.09
C HIS A 84 3.13 -3.50 13.07
N HIS A 85 3.42 -4.10 11.92
CA HIS A 85 2.45 -4.34 10.84
C HIS A 85 2.83 -5.57 10.01
N VAL A 86 1.94 -5.99 9.11
CA VAL A 86 2.09 -7.23 8.34
C VAL A 86 2.98 -7.11 7.10
N HIS A 87 3.33 -5.91 6.67
CA HIS A 87 4.32 -5.69 5.59
C HIS A 87 5.72 -5.52 6.17
N SER A 88 6.72 -5.73 5.33
CA SER A 88 8.11 -5.38 5.66
C SER A 88 8.41 -3.97 5.24
N GLU A 89 9.34 -3.31 5.95
CA GLU A 89 9.81 -1.95 5.63
C GLU A 89 11.30 -1.88 5.41
N MET A 90 11.72 -0.94 4.58
CA MET A 90 13.10 -0.55 4.38
C MET A 90 13.22 0.97 4.47
N TRP A 91 14.22 1.44 5.23
CA TRP A 91 14.59 2.85 5.32
C TRP A 91 15.94 3.10 4.63
N LEU A 92 15.99 4.15 3.83
CA LEU A 92 17.22 4.60 3.17
C LEU A 92 17.52 6.01 3.68
N VAL A 93 18.53 6.14 4.54
CA VAL A 93 18.88 7.43 5.16
C VAL A 93 19.58 8.31 4.14
N ARG A 94 19.00 9.48 3.85
CA ARG A 94 19.55 10.47 2.91
C ARG A 94 20.40 11.53 3.64
N GLU A 95 19.88 12.06 4.74
CA GLU A 95 20.47 13.16 5.50
C GLU A 95 20.23 13.00 7.01
N GLY A 96 21.11 13.58 7.83
CA GLY A 96 20.97 13.58 9.28
C GLY A 96 21.38 12.26 9.93
N THR A 97 20.94 12.06 11.18
CA THR A 97 21.23 10.85 11.95
C THR A 97 19.93 10.34 12.57
N VAL A 98 19.56 9.14 12.23
CA VAL A 98 18.39 8.48 12.80
C VAL A 98 18.80 7.33 13.72
N GLU A 99 17.93 7.01 14.67
CA GLU A 99 17.96 5.78 15.44
C GLU A 99 16.76 4.93 15.02
N ILE A 100 17.02 3.69 14.62
CA ILE A 100 15.98 2.72 14.31
C ILE A 100 16.02 1.66 15.41
N SER A 101 14.88 1.46 16.06
CA SER A 101 14.68 0.38 17.03
C SER A 101 13.93 -0.78 16.38
N VAL A 102 14.42 -2.01 16.62
CA VAL A 102 13.74 -3.25 16.20
C VAL A 102 13.75 -4.21 17.38
N ASN A 103 12.57 -4.64 17.82
CA ASN A 103 12.37 -5.55 18.96
C ASN A 103 13.19 -5.13 20.21
N GLY A 104 13.19 -3.82 20.50
CA GLY A 104 13.90 -3.24 21.63
C GLY A 104 15.40 -3.03 21.44
N THR A 105 15.98 -3.37 20.29
CA THR A 105 17.39 -3.10 19.96
C THR A 105 17.49 -1.88 19.07
N SER A 106 18.27 -0.87 19.48
CA SER A 106 18.46 0.38 18.74
C SER A 106 19.74 0.38 17.91
N HIS A 107 19.65 0.93 16.69
CA HIS A 107 20.75 1.11 15.76
C HIS A 107 20.80 2.55 15.26
N ARG A 108 21.96 3.20 15.43
CA ARG A 108 22.18 4.57 14.97
C ARG A 108 22.72 4.55 13.53
N LEU A 109 22.04 5.24 12.61
CA LEU A 109 22.34 5.23 11.19
C LEU A 109 22.49 6.66 10.66
N GLY A 110 23.50 6.87 9.81
CA GLY A 110 23.76 8.12 9.09
C GLY A 110 23.51 7.99 7.60
N PRO A 111 23.80 9.06 6.83
CA PRO A 111 23.56 9.11 5.39
C PRO A 111 24.18 7.93 4.62
N GLY A 112 23.42 7.38 3.65
CA GLY A 112 23.81 6.20 2.87
C GLY A 112 23.51 4.87 3.55
N SER A 113 23.09 4.88 4.81
CA SER A 113 22.72 3.65 5.52
C SER A 113 21.34 3.16 5.12
N VAL A 114 21.15 1.84 5.21
CA VAL A 114 19.86 1.17 4.97
C VAL A 114 19.49 0.37 6.22
N GLY A 115 18.24 0.52 6.67
CA GLY A 115 17.58 -0.34 7.65
C GLY A 115 16.56 -1.23 6.98
N PHE A 116 16.38 -2.46 7.44
CA PHE A 116 15.31 -3.35 7.01
C PHE A 116 14.62 -3.95 8.22
N VAL A 117 13.30 -3.99 8.19
CA VAL A 117 12.46 -4.59 9.23
C VAL A 117 11.58 -5.65 8.61
N HIS A 118 11.61 -6.81 9.20
CA HIS A 118 10.76 -7.93 8.83
C HIS A 118 9.30 -7.68 9.26
N SER A 119 8.37 -8.20 8.47
CA SER A 119 6.93 -8.25 8.80
C SER A 119 6.69 -8.75 10.25
N GLY A 120 5.93 -8.00 11.03
CA GLY A 120 5.56 -8.35 12.40
C GLY A 120 6.56 -7.93 13.48
N ASP A 121 7.78 -7.52 13.15
CA ASP A 121 8.72 -6.99 14.15
C ASP A 121 8.26 -5.62 14.65
N GLU A 122 8.30 -5.41 15.97
CA GLU A 122 8.07 -4.09 16.56
C GLU A 122 9.23 -3.17 16.19
N HIS A 123 8.92 -2.00 15.66
CA HIS A 123 9.94 -1.07 15.20
C HIS A 123 9.52 0.39 15.32
N GLY A 124 10.53 1.27 15.32
CA GLY A 124 10.35 2.72 15.32
C GLY A 124 11.59 3.42 14.78
N ILE A 125 11.43 4.68 14.38
CA ILE A 125 12.51 5.54 13.90
C ILE A 125 12.41 6.90 14.55
N ALA A 126 13.55 7.47 14.93
CA ALA A 126 13.64 8.82 15.50
C ALA A 126 14.87 9.54 14.96
N ASN A 127 14.78 10.84 14.79
CA ASN A 127 15.93 11.70 14.54
C ASN A 127 16.67 11.96 15.86
N VAL A 128 17.84 11.38 16.01
CA VAL A 128 18.73 11.55 17.20
C VAL A 128 19.88 12.53 16.97
N GLY A 129 19.87 13.19 15.80
CA GLY A 129 20.83 14.23 15.44
C GLY A 129 20.38 15.61 15.93
N SER A 130 21.26 16.60 15.76
CA SER A 130 20.98 18.02 16.08
C SER A 130 20.44 18.82 14.89
N THR A 131 20.33 18.22 13.72
CA THR A 131 19.79 18.79 12.48
C THR A 131 18.63 17.95 11.97
N PRO A 132 17.80 18.45 11.04
CA PRO A 132 16.79 17.62 10.40
C PRO A 132 17.38 16.35 9.81
N ALA A 133 16.64 15.25 9.84
CA ALA A 133 16.99 13.98 9.21
C ALA A 133 15.95 13.64 8.15
N THR A 134 16.43 13.21 6.98
CA THR A 134 15.59 12.81 5.84
C THR A 134 15.90 11.39 5.43
N TYR A 135 14.86 10.59 5.23
CA TYR A 135 14.96 9.20 4.82
C TYR A 135 13.78 8.80 3.94
N PHE A 136 14.01 7.83 3.07
CA PHE A 136 12.93 7.13 2.35
C PHE A 136 12.45 5.94 3.15
N VAL A 137 11.17 5.67 3.06
CA VAL A 137 10.53 4.44 3.49
C VAL A 137 10.04 3.71 2.26
N VAL A 138 10.24 2.40 2.22
CA VAL A 138 9.68 1.50 1.21
C VAL A 138 9.00 0.36 1.95
N ALA A 139 7.67 0.31 1.90
CA ALA A 139 6.84 -0.73 2.48
C ALA A 139 6.45 -1.74 1.39
N ILE A 140 6.66 -3.04 1.64
CA ILE A 140 6.37 -4.12 0.68
C ILE A 140 5.64 -5.25 1.38
N GLY A 141 4.56 -5.71 0.77
CA GLY A 141 3.80 -6.86 1.25
C GLY A 141 2.37 -6.53 1.60
N PRO A 142 1.64 -7.46 2.22
CA PRO A 142 0.22 -7.28 2.55
C PRO A 142 -0.03 -6.00 3.34
N GLY A 143 -0.99 -5.18 2.89
CA GLY A 143 -1.37 -3.95 3.59
C GLY A 143 -0.44 -2.74 3.35
N ALA A 144 0.64 -2.86 2.60
CA ALA A 144 1.50 -1.71 2.29
C ALA A 144 0.77 -0.64 1.46
N ASP A 145 -0.28 -1.02 0.73
CA ASP A 145 -1.12 -0.15 -0.08
C ASP A 145 -2.47 0.22 0.56
N SER A 146 -2.64 -0.02 1.86
CA SER A 146 -3.88 0.29 2.60
C SER A 146 -3.97 1.73 3.09
#